data_9c0a0806c1dc5f219b6dac93d4695841
#
_entry.id   9c0a0806c1dc5f219b6dac93d4695841
#
_cell.length_a   1.000
_cell.length_b   1.000
_cell.length_c   1.000
_cell.angle_alpha   90.00
_cell.angle_beta   90.00
_cell.angle_gamma   90.00
#
_symmetry.space_group_name_H-M   'P 1'
#
loop_
_entity.id
_entity.type
_entity.pdbx_description
1 polymer ?
#
loop_
_entity_poly.entity_id
_entity_poly.type
_entity_poly.pdbx_seq_one_letter_code
_entity_poly.pdbx_strand_id
1 'polypeptide(L)'
;MNRLLVIGSLLISTSYAQAQQPDTAKLTTDAQKVVSSIRGDKAKSQAYCQLDSLSEQIDQATQQKDTKKVEALSQRADELEKQLGPEYRTLFDTLNDADPDSKDVQDVLSMFDELDSICSH
;
A
#
# COMPACT_ATOMS: atom_id res chain seq x y z
N MET A 1 0.08 -65.12 7.27
CA MET A 1 0.75 -64.33 7.25
C MET A 1 0.33 -63.07 6.95
N ASN A 2 0.39 -62.14 7.45
CA ASN A 2 -0.12 -61.03 7.22
C ASN A 2 0.73 -60.07 7.03
N ARG A 3 0.60 -59.36 6.36
CA ARG A 3 1.19 -58.41 6.04
C ARG A 3 0.63 -57.22 6.41
N LEU A 4 1.12 -56.50 7.00
CA LEU A 4 0.63 -55.34 7.30
C LEU A 4 0.96 -54.33 6.40
N LEU A 5 0.13 -53.76 5.83
CA LEU A 5 0.28 -52.65 5.09
C LEU A 5 0.42 -51.51 5.94
N VAL A 6 1.52 -50.97 6.03
CA VAL A 6 1.69 -49.74 6.64
C VAL A 6 1.40 -48.72 5.64
N ILE A 7 0.28 -48.16 5.78
CA ILE A 7 -0.09 -47.08 5.02
C ILE A 7 0.59 -45.93 5.60
N GLY A 8 1.58 -45.48 4.97
CA GLY A 8 2.21 -44.26 5.36
C GLY A 8 1.27 -43.12 5.15
N SER A 9 0.87 -42.54 6.22
CA SER A 9 0.08 -41.35 6.14
C SER A 9 0.95 -40.28 5.61
N LEU A 10 0.68 -39.92 4.44
CA LEU A 10 1.28 -38.77 3.91
C LEU A 10 0.63 -37.62 4.54
N LEU A 11 1.28 -37.09 5.52
CA LEU A 11 0.89 -35.82 6.04
C LEU A 11 1.44 -34.78 5.12
N ILE A 12 0.65 -34.41 4.20
CA ILE A 12 1.00 -33.31 3.37
C ILE A 12 0.59 -32.09 4.14
N SER A 13 1.54 -31.55 4.83
CA SER A 13 1.26 -30.31 5.47
C SER A 13 1.39 -29.23 4.42
N THR A 14 0.30 -28.77 4.00
CA THR A 14 0.27 -27.69 3.05
C THR A 14 0.25 -26.40 3.82
N SER A 15 1.40 -25.88 4.06
CA SER A 15 1.48 -24.59 4.72
C SER A 15 1.92 -23.51 3.74
N TYR A 16 1.45 -23.58 2.51
CA TYR A 16 1.87 -22.63 1.55
C TYR A 16 1.20 -21.30 1.70
N ALA A 17 0.04 -21.25 2.27
CA ALA A 17 -0.77 -20.04 2.26
C ALA A 17 -0.14 -18.92 3.07
N GLN A 18 0.64 -19.24 4.09
CA GLN A 18 1.20 -18.23 4.96
C GLN A 18 2.40 -17.53 4.35
N ALA A 19 3.08 -18.16 3.42
CA ALA A 19 4.27 -17.59 2.82
C ALA A 19 3.95 -16.47 1.83
N GLN A 20 2.69 -16.34 1.41
CA GLN A 20 2.30 -15.37 0.42
C GLN A 20 1.59 -14.15 0.98
N GLN A 21 1.26 -14.17 2.26
CA GLN A 21 0.58 -13.03 2.87
C GLN A 21 1.61 -12.02 3.36
N PRO A 22 1.39 -10.73 3.10
CA PRO A 22 2.28 -9.71 3.62
C PRO A 22 2.27 -9.70 5.14
N ASP A 23 3.41 -9.35 5.73
CA ASP A 23 3.51 -9.23 7.18
C ASP A 23 2.82 -7.94 7.60
N THR A 24 1.59 -8.06 8.09
CA THR A 24 0.76 -6.92 8.44
C THR A 24 1.24 -6.20 9.69
N ALA A 25 1.93 -6.89 10.61
CA ALA A 25 2.50 -6.24 11.79
C ALA A 25 3.60 -5.26 11.38
N LYS A 26 4.40 -5.63 10.40
CA LYS A 26 5.43 -4.75 9.84
C LYS A 26 4.80 -3.57 9.10
N LEU A 27 3.64 -3.79 8.49
CA LEU A 27 2.94 -2.77 7.74
C LEU A 27 2.63 -1.53 8.59
N THR A 28 2.11 -1.73 9.79
CA THR A 28 1.79 -0.64 10.71
C THR A 28 3.06 0.14 11.11
N THR A 29 4.14 -0.57 11.41
CA THR A 29 5.42 0.05 11.76
C THR A 29 5.99 0.87 10.59
N ASP A 30 5.94 0.31 9.40
CA ASP A 30 6.42 0.98 8.20
C ASP A 30 5.58 2.22 7.90
N ALA A 31 4.27 2.13 8.08
CA ALA A 31 3.37 3.27 7.89
C ALA A 31 3.68 4.40 8.88
N GLN A 32 3.95 4.08 10.13
CA GLN A 32 4.35 5.09 11.12
C GLN A 32 5.61 5.83 10.70
N LYS A 33 6.60 5.10 10.18
CA LYS A 33 7.84 5.71 9.70
C LYS A 33 7.60 6.63 8.51
N VAL A 34 6.79 6.19 7.56
CA VAL A 34 6.47 6.97 6.38
C VAL A 34 5.71 8.24 6.77
N VAL A 35 4.69 8.12 7.60
CA VAL A 35 3.90 9.26 8.05
C VAL A 35 4.77 10.27 8.81
N SER A 36 5.64 9.79 9.71
CA SER A 36 6.56 10.66 10.46
C SER A 36 7.54 11.36 9.52
N SER A 37 8.05 10.68 8.53
CA SER A 37 8.97 11.24 7.54
C SER A 37 8.31 12.36 6.75
N ILE A 38 7.04 12.15 6.34
CA ILE A 38 6.30 13.16 5.58
C ILE A 38 6.01 14.38 6.47
N ARG A 39 5.57 14.16 7.70
CA ARG A 39 5.27 15.27 8.61
C ARG A 39 6.51 16.09 8.99
N GLY A 40 7.64 15.42 9.10
CA GLY A 40 8.89 16.08 9.49
C GLY A 40 9.63 16.80 8.37
N ASP A 41 9.17 16.63 7.12
CA ASP A 41 9.84 17.21 5.97
C ASP A 41 8.84 18.03 5.15
N LYS A 42 9.05 19.31 5.08
CA LYS A 42 8.14 20.22 4.38
C LYS A 42 7.98 19.86 2.89
N ALA A 43 9.09 19.51 2.24
CA ALA A 43 9.06 19.15 0.83
C ALA A 43 8.24 17.86 0.60
N LYS A 44 8.39 16.87 1.50
CA LYS A 44 7.60 15.65 1.43
C LYS A 44 6.13 15.91 1.73
N SER A 45 5.82 16.77 2.70
CA SER A 45 4.44 17.16 3.00
C SER A 45 3.77 17.79 1.78
N GLN A 46 4.48 18.68 1.09
CA GLN A 46 3.96 19.31 -0.12
C GLN A 46 3.75 18.29 -1.24
N ALA A 47 4.72 17.38 -1.43
CA ALA A 47 4.60 16.34 -2.44
C ALA A 47 3.40 15.42 -2.16
N TYR A 48 3.20 15.06 -0.90
CA TYR A 48 2.07 14.25 -0.49
C TYR A 48 0.73 14.93 -0.79
N CYS A 49 0.62 16.20 -0.44
CA CYS A 49 -0.62 16.95 -0.69
C CYS A 49 -0.90 17.15 -2.18
N GLN A 50 0.15 17.35 -2.98
CA GLN A 50 -0.01 17.41 -4.43
C GLN A 50 -0.44 16.07 -5.01
N LEU A 51 0.09 14.97 -4.48
CA LEU A 51 -0.27 13.63 -4.92
C LEU A 51 -1.73 13.32 -4.62
N ASP A 52 -2.22 13.74 -3.45
CA ASP A 52 -3.61 13.59 -3.08
C ASP A 52 -4.53 14.33 -4.05
N SER A 53 -4.21 15.57 -4.37
CA SER A 53 -4.94 16.37 -5.35
C SER A 53 -4.91 15.75 -6.75
N LEU A 54 -3.75 15.21 -7.15
CA LEU A 54 -3.62 14.54 -8.46
C LEU A 54 -4.46 13.29 -8.54
N SER A 55 -4.61 12.56 -7.46
CA SER A 55 -5.45 11.34 -7.44
C SER A 55 -6.89 11.68 -7.79
N GLU A 56 -7.43 12.77 -7.24
CA GLU A 56 -8.76 13.22 -7.60
C GLU A 56 -8.86 13.62 -9.07
N GLN A 57 -7.85 14.31 -9.56
CA GLN A 57 -7.83 14.72 -10.97
C GLN A 57 -7.74 13.52 -11.92
N ILE A 58 -6.98 12.50 -11.53
CA ILE A 58 -6.89 11.26 -12.31
C ILE A 58 -8.24 10.56 -12.35
N ASP A 59 -8.93 10.49 -11.23
CA ASP A 59 -10.26 9.88 -11.17
C ASP A 59 -11.24 10.62 -12.07
N GLN A 60 -11.24 11.94 -12.05
CA GLN A 60 -12.09 12.76 -12.92
C GLN A 60 -11.77 12.54 -14.39
N ALA A 61 -10.49 12.53 -14.74
CA ALA A 61 -10.05 12.32 -16.13
C ALA A 61 -10.41 10.91 -16.61
N THR A 62 -10.34 9.92 -15.72
CA THR A 62 -10.72 8.54 -16.01
C THR A 62 -12.23 8.46 -16.29
N GLN A 63 -13.05 9.15 -15.50
CA GLN A 63 -14.49 9.20 -15.73
C GLN A 63 -14.84 9.86 -17.05
N GLN A 64 -14.06 10.85 -17.45
CA GLN A 64 -14.24 11.56 -18.72
C GLN A 64 -13.61 10.82 -19.91
N LYS A 65 -12.94 9.69 -19.65
CA LYS A 65 -12.24 8.89 -20.66
C LYS A 65 -11.15 9.68 -21.40
N ASP A 66 -10.57 10.66 -20.72
CA ASP A 66 -9.48 11.47 -21.26
C ASP A 66 -8.15 10.79 -20.99
N THR A 67 -7.77 9.86 -21.85
CA THR A 67 -6.58 9.03 -21.67
C THR A 67 -5.28 9.83 -21.67
N LYS A 68 -5.20 10.87 -22.48
CA LYS A 68 -3.99 11.71 -22.53
C LYS A 68 -3.79 12.44 -21.22
N LYS A 69 -4.88 12.96 -20.65
CA LYS A 69 -4.81 13.64 -19.36
C LYS A 69 -4.44 12.67 -18.24
N VAL A 70 -4.99 11.45 -18.26
CA VAL A 70 -4.64 10.41 -17.29
C VAL A 70 -3.15 10.10 -17.36
N GLU A 71 -2.59 9.94 -18.56
CA GLU A 71 -1.16 9.66 -18.72
C GLU A 71 -0.30 10.80 -18.17
N ALA A 72 -0.62 12.04 -18.50
CA ALA A 72 0.15 13.18 -18.03
C ALA A 72 0.10 13.32 -16.51
N LEU A 73 -1.08 13.14 -15.92
CA LEU A 73 -1.24 13.20 -14.46
C LEU A 73 -0.55 12.04 -13.77
N SER A 74 -0.58 10.84 -14.37
CA SER A 74 0.10 9.66 -13.81
C SER A 74 1.61 9.83 -13.80
N GLN A 75 2.19 10.42 -14.83
CA GLN A 75 3.62 10.74 -14.85
C GLN A 75 3.98 11.72 -13.75
N ARG A 76 3.14 12.72 -13.53
CA ARG A 76 3.35 13.68 -12.47
C ARG A 76 3.26 13.00 -11.10
N ALA A 77 2.31 12.08 -10.93
CA ALA A 77 2.17 11.31 -9.71
C ALA A 77 3.42 10.47 -9.44
N ASP A 78 3.99 9.82 -10.47
CA ASP A 78 5.21 9.04 -10.32
C ASP A 78 6.38 9.91 -9.85
N GLU A 79 6.52 11.12 -10.35
CA GLU A 79 7.56 12.03 -9.91
C GLU A 79 7.40 12.41 -8.44
N LEU A 80 6.16 12.67 -8.01
CA LEU A 80 5.88 12.99 -6.62
C LEU A 80 6.14 11.80 -5.69
N GLU A 81 5.80 10.59 -6.12
CA GLU A 81 6.09 9.38 -5.36
C GLU A 81 7.60 9.19 -5.17
N LYS A 82 8.40 9.52 -6.17
CA LYS A 82 9.86 9.47 -6.05
C LYS A 82 10.36 10.46 -5.00
N GLN A 83 9.75 11.63 -4.91
CA GLN A 83 10.11 12.61 -3.90
C GLN A 83 9.76 12.13 -2.49
N LEU A 84 8.70 11.35 -2.35
CA LEU A 84 8.30 10.79 -1.06
C LEU A 84 9.23 9.66 -0.59
N GLY A 85 9.94 9.03 -1.53
CA GLY A 85 10.94 8.03 -1.22
C GLY A 85 10.49 6.60 -1.47
N PRO A 86 11.45 5.65 -1.49
CA PRO A 86 11.13 4.26 -1.78
C PRO A 86 10.28 3.58 -0.70
N GLU A 87 10.37 4.03 0.55
CA GLU A 87 9.57 3.46 1.62
C GLU A 87 8.09 3.71 1.40
N TYR A 88 7.73 4.89 0.92
CA TYR A 88 6.35 5.22 0.59
C TYR A 88 5.82 4.27 -0.48
N ARG A 89 6.58 4.10 -1.55
CA ARG A 89 6.18 3.24 -2.67
C ARG A 89 6.03 1.78 -2.24
N THR A 90 7.01 1.28 -1.49
CA THR A 90 6.97 -0.09 -0.97
C THR A 90 5.76 -0.31 -0.07
N LEU A 91 5.45 0.67 0.77
CA LEU A 91 4.28 0.60 1.65
C LEU A 91 2.98 0.46 0.85
N PHE A 92 2.80 1.29 -0.17
CA PHE A 92 1.59 1.25 -0.98
C PHE A 92 1.49 -0.01 -1.84
N ASP A 93 2.62 -0.53 -2.34
CA ASP A 93 2.62 -1.80 -3.03
C ASP A 93 2.17 -2.93 -2.10
N THR A 94 2.65 -2.92 -0.86
CA THR A 94 2.23 -3.90 0.14
C THR A 94 0.75 -3.75 0.49
N LEU A 95 0.26 -2.53 0.62
CA LEU A 95 -1.16 -2.29 0.89
C LEU A 95 -2.06 -2.82 -0.22
N ASN A 96 -1.64 -2.66 -1.46
CA ASN A 96 -2.41 -3.16 -2.61
C ASN A 96 -2.53 -4.68 -2.60
N ASP A 97 -1.53 -5.38 -2.07
CA ASP A 97 -1.52 -6.84 -2.01
C ASP A 97 -2.14 -7.38 -0.72
N ALA A 98 -2.40 -6.52 0.26
CA ALA A 98 -2.95 -6.94 1.55
C ALA A 98 -4.47 -7.02 1.51
N ASP A 99 -5.03 -7.78 2.45
CA ASP A 99 -6.47 -7.89 2.61
C ASP A 99 -7.03 -6.54 3.11
N PRO A 100 -7.89 -5.87 2.33
CA PRO A 100 -8.41 -4.56 2.72
C PRO A 100 -9.27 -4.59 3.99
N ASP A 101 -9.77 -5.77 4.37
CA ASP A 101 -10.59 -5.89 5.57
C ASP A 101 -9.76 -6.19 6.82
N SER A 102 -8.45 -6.35 6.70
CA SER A 102 -7.61 -6.61 7.85
C SER A 102 -7.51 -5.37 8.75
N LYS A 103 -7.38 -5.60 10.05
CA LYS A 103 -7.27 -4.51 11.01
C LYS A 103 -6.02 -3.66 10.76
N ASP A 104 -4.92 -4.29 10.42
CA ASP A 104 -3.67 -3.56 10.19
C ASP A 104 -3.76 -2.63 8.98
N VAL A 105 -4.43 -3.05 7.92
CA VAL A 105 -4.68 -2.18 6.76
C VAL A 105 -5.58 -1.01 7.16
N GLN A 106 -6.63 -1.27 7.93
CA GLN A 106 -7.53 -0.22 8.40
C GLN A 106 -6.79 0.79 9.28
N ASP A 107 -5.90 0.32 10.15
CA ASP A 107 -5.08 1.20 11.00
C ASP A 107 -4.16 2.08 10.15
N VAL A 108 -3.55 1.52 9.12
CA VAL A 108 -2.68 2.28 8.20
C VAL A 108 -3.49 3.33 7.43
N LEU A 109 -4.66 2.97 6.93
CA LEU A 109 -5.52 3.92 6.23
C LEU A 109 -5.93 5.07 7.14
N SER A 110 -6.21 4.79 8.42
CA SER A 110 -6.51 5.84 9.40
C SER A 110 -5.33 6.79 9.62
N MET A 111 -4.11 6.27 9.63
CA MET A 111 -2.90 7.12 9.74
C MET A 111 -2.80 8.08 8.58
N PHE A 112 -3.12 7.63 7.37
CA PHE A 112 -3.09 8.49 6.19
C PHE A 112 -4.25 9.47 6.16
N ASP A 113 -5.41 9.09 6.68
CA ASP A 113 -6.52 10.05 6.84
C ASP A 113 -6.12 11.20 7.77
N GLU A 114 -5.43 10.91 8.86
CA GLU A 114 -4.91 11.94 9.74
C GLU A 114 -3.86 12.80 9.04
N LEU A 115 -3.01 12.17 8.24
CA LEU A 115 -2.00 12.89 7.47
C LEU A 115 -2.64 13.85 6.47
N ASP A 116 -3.77 13.48 5.89
CA ASP A 116 -4.49 14.34 4.94
C ASP A 116 -4.87 15.68 5.58
N SER A 117 -5.01 15.74 6.89
CA SER A 117 -5.36 16.97 7.59
C SER A 117 -4.28 18.06 7.46
N ILE A 118 -3.03 17.68 7.14
CA ILE A 118 -1.97 18.67 6.92
C ILE A 118 -2.12 19.37 5.57
N CYS A 119 -2.90 18.78 4.68
CA CYS A 119 -3.17 19.37 3.37
C CYS A 119 -4.35 20.33 3.52
N SER A 120 -4.06 21.51 4.09
CA SER A 120 -5.13 22.47 4.30
C SER A 120 -5.61 23.02 2.98
N HIS A 121 -6.88 22.98 2.80
CA HIS A 121 -7.55 23.42 1.60
C HIS A 121 -8.19 24.78 1.82
#